data_fab9b4353f9c59550ac26c63adbab11d
#
_entry.id   fab9b4353f9c59550ac26c63adbab11d
#
_cell.length_a   1.000
_cell.length_b   1.000
_cell.length_c   1.000
_cell.angle_alpha   90.00
_cell.angle_beta   90.00
_cell.angle_gamma   90.00
#
_symmetry.space_group_name_H-M   'P 1'
#
loop_
_entity.id
_entity.type
_entity.pdbx_description
1 polymer ?
#
loop_
_entity_poly.entity_id
_entity_poly.type
_entity_poly.pdbx_seq_one_letter_code
_entity_poly.pdbx_strand_id
1 'polypeptide(L)'
;LAKSKRVKRMEKVRRFIYYSLSTAALVFLMIKGFGYYEERVEKRTPIITVTTDYGEHKTIILPDNTELAINSCTMVKYPEQFVGNNRIVELTGEGCFKVTHNPEKPFIVKMENMSITVLGTIFNVKSHPYDQTDLVEVKEGKVQVDLPEAMMRISSGEHVIINKISDSYSKEKDIMEKFAIWRTGGIRFNSTPIQDVAKELERIYHCKVIFSGNKPYDNLITGILKVLH
;
A
#
# COMPACT_ATOMS: atom_id res chain seq x y z
N LEU A 1 8.33 22.78 -68.53
CA LEU A 1 9.25 21.99 -67.68
C LEU A 1 9.04 22.27 -66.18
N ALA A 2 8.78 23.50 -65.71
CA ALA A 2 8.60 23.85 -64.30
C ALA A 2 7.30 23.27 -63.68
N LYS A 3 6.18 23.24 -64.40
CA LYS A 3 4.89 22.75 -63.96
C LYS A 3 4.90 21.23 -63.67
N SER A 4 5.65 20.44 -64.43
CA SER A 4 5.83 18.99 -64.26
C SER A 4 6.64 18.64 -63.00
N LYS A 5 7.68 19.43 -62.67
CA LYS A 5 8.46 19.23 -61.42
C LYS A 5 7.67 19.54 -60.18
N ARG A 6 6.76 20.53 -60.22
CA ARG A 6 5.88 20.89 -59.07
C ARG A 6 4.86 19.82 -58.75
N VAL A 7 4.26 19.21 -59.79
CA VAL A 7 3.29 18.11 -59.63
C VAL A 7 3.96 16.87 -59.01
N LYS A 8 5.13 16.46 -59.51
CA LYS A 8 5.89 15.33 -58.97
C LYS A 8 6.32 15.55 -57.50
N ARG A 9 6.64 16.79 -57.12
CA ARG A 9 6.98 17.14 -55.73
C ARG A 9 5.75 17.05 -54.81
N MET A 10 4.60 17.51 -55.26
CA MET A 10 3.34 17.41 -54.51
C MET A 10 2.90 15.96 -54.31
N GLU A 11 3.07 15.09 -55.31
CA GLU A 11 2.79 13.66 -55.18
C GLU A 11 3.68 12.96 -54.14
N LYS A 12 5.00 13.30 -54.14
CA LYS A 12 5.92 12.76 -53.10
C LYS A 12 5.53 13.21 -51.70
N VAL A 13 5.18 14.48 -51.51
CA VAL A 13 4.72 15.01 -50.23
C VAL A 13 3.41 14.34 -49.78
N ARG A 14 2.46 14.16 -50.71
CA ARG A 14 1.17 13.49 -50.41
C ARG A 14 1.38 12.03 -50.03
N ARG A 15 2.27 11.31 -50.71
CA ARG A 15 2.62 9.92 -50.31
C ARG A 15 3.29 9.88 -48.94
N PHE A 16 4.22 10.80 -48.68
CA PHE A 16 4.89 10.88 -47.36
C PHE A 16 3.89 11.14 -46.24
N ILE A 17 2.96 12.08 -46.39
CA ILE A 17 1.89 12.37 -45.43
C ILE A 17 1.00 11.14 -45.25
N TYR A 18 0.65 10.44 -46.33
CA TYR A 18 -0.18 9.26 -46.27
C TYR A 18 0.50 8.13 -45.49
N TYR A 19 1.77 7.85 -45.73
CA TYR A 19 2.52 6.84 -44.95
C TYR A 19 2.75 7.25 -43.52
N SER A 20 3.00 8.51 -43.21
CA SER A 20 3.14 8.98 -41.83
C SER A 20 1.84 8.89 -41.03
N LEU A 21 0.71 9.19 -41.66
CA LEU A 21 -0.60 9.02 -41.04
C LEU A 21 -0.96 7.55 -40.81
N SER A 22 -0.65 6.64 -41.76
CA SER A 22 -0.89 5.21 -41.61
C SER A 22 -0.01 4.58 -40.53
N THR A 23 1.26 4.98 -40.42
CA THR A 23 2.14 4.50 -39.34
C THR A 23 1.69 5.02 -37.98
N ALA A 24 1.28 6.29 -37.89
CA ALA A 24 0.73 6.84 -36.64
C ALA A 24 -0.56 6.11 -36.19
N ALA A 25 -1.45 5.79 -37.15
CA ALA A 25 -2.66 5.01 -36.84
C ALA A 25 -2.34 3.60 -36.36
N LEU A 26 -1.36 2.92 -36.96
CA LEU A 26 -0.91 1.59 -36.53
C LEU A 26 -0.31 1.61 -35.11
N VAL A 27 0.54 2.58 -34.83
CA VAL A 27 1.12 2.77 -33.48
C VAL A 27 0.03 3.05 -32.46
N PHE A 28 -0.95 3.90 -32.79
CA PHE A 28 -2.09 4.17 -31.90
C PHE A 28 -2.91 2.91 -31.63
N LEU A 29 -3.20 2.09 -32.66
CA LEU A 29 -3.91 0.81 -32.49
C LEU A 29 -3.12 -0.19 -31.66
N MET A 30 -1.80 -0.26 -31.81
CA MET A 30 -0.93 -1.09 -30.97
C MET A 30 -0.99 -0.66 -29.50
N ILE A 31 -0.88 0.65 -29.22
CA ILE A 31 -0.95 1.17 -27.84
C ILE A 31 -2.32 0.85 -27.23
N LYS A 32 -3.40 1.08 -27.96
CA LYS A 32 -4.76 0.75 -27.49
C LYS A 32 -4.98 -0.76 -27.31
N GLY A 33 -4.48 -1.57 -28.24
CA GLY A 33 -4.55 -3.03 -28.17
C GLY A 33 -3.77 -3.59 -26.98
N PHE A 34 -2.59 -3.05 -26.71
CA PHE A 34 -1.74 -3.41 -25.59
C PHE A 34 -2.43 -3.06 -24.25
N GLY A 35 -2.95 -1.85 -24.10
CA GLY A 35 -3.70 -1.45 -22.90
C GLY A 35 -4.95 -2.30 -22.64
N TYR A 36 -5.70 -2.64 -23.71
CA TYR A 36 -6.85 -3.54 -23.59
C TYR A 36 -6.45 -4.98 -23.20
N TYR A 37 -5.31 -5.46 -23.71
CA TYR A 37 -4.78 -6.77 -23.35
C TYR A 37 -4.36 -6.83 -21.89
N GLU A 38 -3.62 -5.82 -21.38
CA GLU A 38 -3.22 -5.72 -19.98
C GLU A 38 -4.43 -5.72 -19.04
N GLU A 39 -5.44 -4.90 -19.32
CA GLU A 39 -6.67 -4.84 -18.50
C GLU A 39 -7.41 -6.19 -18.46
N ARG A 40 -7.43 -6.92 -19.58
CA ARG A 40 -8.03 -8.25 -19.63
C ARG A 40 -7.26 -9.30 -18.83
N VAL A 41 -5.95 -9.25 -18.85
CA VAL A 41 -5.09 -10.19 -18.13
C VAL A 41 -5.17 -9.89 -16.63
N GLU A 42 -5.14 -8.62 -16.24
CA GLU A 42 -5.31 -8.21 -14.84
C GLU A 42 -6.63 -8.73 -14.24
N LYS A 43 -7.75 -8.57 -14.95
CA LYS A 43 -9.07 -9.08 -14.53
C LYS A 43 -9.16 -10.61 -14.46
N ARG A 44 -8.26 -11.36 -15.09
CA ARG A 44 -8.24 -12.83 -15.11
C ARG A 44 -7.25 -13.46 -14.15
N THR A 45 -6.36 -12.64 -13.57
CA THR A 45 -5.36 -13.15 -12.63
C THR A 45 -6.05 -13.58 -11.34
N PRO A 46 -5.88 -14.84 -10.88
CA PRO A 46 -6.45 -15.30 -9.63
C PRO A 46 -5.98 -14.45 -8.46
N ILE A 47 -6.88 -14.18 -7.53
CA ILE A 47 -6.58 -13.46 -6.29
C ILE A 47 -6.32 -14.47 -5.19
N ILE A 48 -5.15 -14.37 -4.58
CA ILE A 48 -4.76 -15.12 -3.40
C ILE A 48 -5.17 -14.32 -2.18
N THR A 49 -5.86 -14.97 -1.24
CA THR A 49 -6.22 -14.38 0.06
C THR A 49 -5.51 -15.14 1.16
N VAL A 50 -4.77 -14.42 2.01
CA VAL A 50 -4.12 -14.96 3.20
C VAL A 50 -4.67 -14.24 4.42
N THR A 51 -5.03 -15.00 5.44
CA THR A 51 -5.54 -14.49 6.72
C THR A 51 -4.73 -15.02 7.87
N THR A 52 -4.68 -14.25 8.95
CA THR A 52 -4.21 -14.68 10.25
C THR A 52 -5.35 -14.61 11.27
N ASP A 53 -5.33 -15.54 12.20
CA ASP A 53 -6.27 -15.58 13.32
C ASP A 53 -5.73 -14.83 14.54
N TYR A 54 -6.42 -14.89 15.68
CA TYR A 54 -6.01 -14.31 16.95
C TYR A 54 -4.65 -14.87 17.40
N GLY A 55 -3.72 -13.99 17.76
CA GLY A 55 -2.37 -14.37 18.18
C GLY A 55 -1.50 -14.99 17.07
N GLU A 56 -2.00 -15.14 15.85
CA GLU A 56 -1.29 -15.75 14.74
C GLU A 56 -0.47 -14.71 13.96
N HIS A 57 0.74 -15.11 13.55
CA HIS A 57 1.61 -14.33 12.67
C HIS A 57 2.05 -15.18 11.49
N LYS A 58 2.10 -14.62 10.29
CA LYS A 58 2.59 -15.29 9.08
C LYS A 58 3.59 -14.42 8.36
N THR A 59 4.56 -15.08 7.71
CA THR A 59 5.42 -14.41 6.72
C THR A 59 5.20 -15.08 5.38
N ILE A 60 4.93 -14.28 4.35
CA ILE A 60 4.69 -14.71 2.98
C ILE A 60 5.64 -13.99 2.03
N ILE A 61 5.96 -14.64 0.92
CA ILE A 61 6.70 -14.04 -0.18
C ILE A 61 5.72 -13.79 -1.33
N LEU A 62 5.63 -12.55 -1.74
CA LEU A 62 4.78 -12.12 -2.85
C LEU A 62 5.42 -12.44 -4.21
N PRO A 63 4.66 -12.39 -5.32
CA PRO A 63 5.14 -12.75 -6.66
C PRO A 63 6.34 -11.94 -7.18
N ASP A 64 6.61 -10.77 -6.60
CA ASP A 64 7.75 -9.90 -6.91
C ASP A 64 8.94 -10.07 -5.95
N ASN A 65 8.96 -11.14 -5.14
CA ASN A 65 9.90 -11.40 -4.06
C ASN A 65 9.84 -10.38 -2.89
N THR A 66 8.77 -9.60 -2.78
CA THR A 66 8.51 -8.80 -1.58
C THR A 66 8.22 -9.72 -0.40
N GLU A 67 8.92 -9.54 0.71
CA GLU A 67 8.63 -10.21 1.98
C GLU A 67 7.54 -9.41 2.73
N LEU A 68 6.48 -10.09 3.12
CA LEU A 68 5.39 -9.53 3.92
C LEU A 68 5.16 -10.36 5.16
N ALA A 69 5.43 -9.79 6.33
CA ALA A 69 4.99 -10.34 7.61
C ALA A 69 3.65 -9.71 7.99
N ILE A 70 2.65 -10.53 8.30
CA ILE A 70 1.31 -10.11 8.71
C ILE A 70 1.05 -10.46 10.18
N ASN A 71 0.47 -9.51 10.89
CA ASN A 71 0.14 -9.62 12.31
C ASN A 71 -1.21 -10.31 12.54
N SER A 72 -1.61 -10.48 13.78
CA SER A 72 -2.88 -11.09 14.21
C SER A 72 -4.10 -10.42 13.58
N CYS A 73 -5.15 -11.21 13.30
CA CYS A 73 -6.43 -10.75 12.75
C CYS A 73 -6.26 -9.89 11.49
N THR A 74 -5.35 -10.28 10.60
CA THR A 74 -5.02 -9.56 9.37
C THR A 74 -5.46 -10.36 8.16
N MET A 75 -5.97 -9.67 7.15
CA MET A 75 -6.27 -10.21 5.83
C MET A 75 -5.49 -9.46 4.77
N VAL A 76 -4.82 -10.20 3.89
CA VAL A 76 -4.15 -9.67 2.72
C VAL A 76 -4.68 -10.35 1.46
N LYS A 77 -4.90 -9.56 0.39
CA LYS A 77 -5.28 -10.05 -0.93
C LYS A 77 -4.30 -9.52 -1.96
N TYR A 78 -3.83 -10.39 -2.83
CA TYR A 78 -2.92 -10.03 -3.91
C TYR A 78 -3.12 -10.95 -5.11
N PRO A 79 -2.83 -10.51 -6.34
CA PRO A 79 -2.91 -11.37 -7.51
C PRO A 79 -1.77 -12.41 -7.52
N GLU A 80 -2.03 -13.59 -8.10
CA GLU A 80 -1.02 -14.62 -8.29
C GLU A 80 0.20 -14.12 -9.08
N GLN A 81 0.00 -13.11 -9.94
CA GLN A 81 1.04 -12.40 -10.66
C GLN A 81 0.69 -10.91 -10.74
N PHE A 82 1.66 -10.04 -10.50
CA PHE A 82 1.49 -8.62 -10.73
C PHE A 82 1.56 -8.31 -12.23
N VAL A 83 0.42 -8.08 -12.85
CA VAL A 83 0.29 -7.67 -14.25
C VAL A 83 0.11 -6.15 -14.33
N GLY A 84 0.38 -5.54 -15.50
CA GLY A 84 0.27 -4.09 -15.70
C GLY A 84 1.37 -3.30 -15.01
N ASN A 85 1.10 -1.99 -14.82
CA ASN A 85 2.10 -1.00 -14.43
C ASN A 85 2.30 -0.86 -12.92
N ASN A 86 1.52 -1.57 -12.10
CA ASN A 86 1.57 -1.49 -10.64
C ASN A 86 1.60 -2.88 -10.00
N ARG A 87 2.11 -2.95 -8.77
CA ARG A 87 2.05 -4.12 -7.88
C ARG A 87 1.07 -3.80 -6.76
N ILE A 88 -0.16 -4.29 -6.88
CA ILE A 88 -1.26 -3.91 -5.96
C ILE A 88 -1.54 -5.03 -4.98
N VAL A 89 -1.63 -4.68 -3.70
CA VAL A 89 -2.00 -5.55 -2.58
C VAL A 89 -3.09 -4.84 -1.79
N GLU A 90 -4.12 -5.58 -1.37
CA GLU A 90 -5.12 -5.08 -0.42
C GLU A 90 -4.81 -5.61 0.96
N LEU A 91 -4.85 -4.74 1.98
CA LEU A 91 -4.57 -5.08 3.37
C LEU A 91 -5.69 -4.58 4.28
N THR A 92 -6.12 -5.46 5.18
CA THR A 92 -6.95 -5.12 6.34
C THR A 92 -6.26 -5.69 7.57
N GLY A 93 -5.78 -4.83 8.46
CA GLY A 93 -5.01 -5.25 9.63
C GLY A 93 -3.61 -4.65 9.68
N GLU A 94 -2.60 -5.43 10.09
CA GLU A 94 -1.23 -4.95 10.25
C GLU A 94 -0.24 -5.82 9.47
N GLY A 95 0.65 -5.15 8.71
CA GLY A 95 1.68 -5.80 7.92
C GLY A 95 2.99 -5.03 7.86
N CYS A 96 4.09 -5.75 7.97
CA CYS A 96 5.43 -5.25 7.77
C CYS A 96 5.95 -5.72 6.41
N PHE A 97 6.21 -4.78 5.54
CA PHE A 97 6.63 -5.01 4.15
C PHE A 97 8.12 -4.73 3.99
N LYS A 98 8.84 -5.66 3.36
CA LYS A 98 10.16 -5.44 2.79
C LYS A 98 10.03 -5.54 1.28
N VAL A 99 9.71 -4.40 0.66
CA VAL A 99 9.35 -4.34 -0.76
C VAL A 99 10.59 -4.42 -1.64
N THR A 100 10.57 -5.31 -2.63
CA THR A 100 11.59 -5.41 -3.67
C THR A 100 11.66 -4.12 -4.48
N HIS A 101 12.86 -3.54 -4.61
CA HIS A 101 13.06 -2.28 -5.31
C HIS A 101 12.77 -2.39 -6.82
N ASN A 102 11.80 -1.61 -7.29
CA ASN A 102 11.48 -1.47 -8.72
C ASN A 102 10.82 -0.10 -8.97
N PRO A 103 11.58 0.90 -9.43
CA PRO A 103 11.07 2.26 -9.67
C PRO A 103 10.12 2.36 -10.88
N GLU A 104 10.20 1.41 -11.82
CA GLU A 104 9.34 1.41 -13.02
C GLU A 104 7.95 0.83 -12.75
N LYS A 105 7.82 0.04 -11.67
CA LYS A 105 6.57 -0.60 -11.30
C LYS A 105 6.26 -0.38 -9.82
N PRO A 106 5.58 0.72 -9.45
CA PRO A 106 5.27 1.04 -8.07
C PRO A 106 4.52 -0.08 -7.34
N PHE A 107 4.81 -0.23 -6.03
CA PHE A 107 4.08 -1.14 -5.15
C PHE A 107 3.06 -0.33 -4.36
N ILE A 108 1.79 -0.77 -4.39
CA ILE A 108 0.67 -0.06 -3.81
C ILE A 108 -0.04 -0.96 -2.82
N VAL A 109 -0.11 -0.56 -1.55
CA VAL A 109 -0.95 -1.19 -0.54
C VAL A 109 -2.24 -0.39 -0.42
N LYS A 110 -3.37 -1.02 -0.75
CA LYS A 110 -4.70 -0.44 -0.62
C LYS A 110 -5.35 -0.87 0.69
N MET A 111 -5.87 0.08 1.41
CA MET A 111 -6.66 -0.10 2.63
C MET A 111 -7.98 0.66 2.48
N GLU A 112 -8.88 0.54 3.45
CA GLU A 112 -10.22 1.10 3.37
C GLU A 112 -10.23 2.63 3.14
N ASN A 113 -9.42 3.37 3.92
CA ASN A 113 -9.42 4.84 3.89
C ASN A 113 -8.10 5.44 3.45
N MET A 114 -7.12 4.64 3.08
CA MET A 114 -5.83 5.13 2.61
C MET A 114 -5.18 4.19 1.60
N SER A 115 -4.23 4.70 0.84
CA SER A 115 -3.30 3.89 0.06
C SER A 115 -1.87 4.31 0.31
N ILE A 116 -0.96 3.34 0.20
CA ILE A 116 0.48 3.53 0.38
C ILE A 116 1.17 3.17 -0.92
N THR A 117 1.99 4.08 -1.45
CA THR A 117 2.78 3.87 -2.66
C THR A 117 4.26 3.93 -2.34
N VAL A 118 5.00 2.88 -2.76
CA VAL A 118 6.46 2.78 -2.58
C VAL A 118 7.14 2.21 -3.82
N LEU A 119 8.45 2.43 -3.96
CA LEU A 119 9.28 1.88 -5.05
C LEU A 119 10.23 0.77 -4.61
N GLY A 120 10.47 0.66 -3.29
CA GLY A 120 11.37 -0.30 -2.67
C GLY A 120 11.72 0.22 -1.27
N THR A 121 11.01 -0.22 -0.27
CA THR A 121 10.94 0.39 1.05
C THR A 121 10.69 -0.68 2.10
N ILE A 122 11.25 -0.51 3.30
CA ILE A 122 10.90 -1.31 4.46
C ILE A 122 9.99 -0.46 5.35
N PHE A 123 8.74 -0.86 5.48
CA PHE A 123 7.74 -0.13 6.25
C PHE A 123 6.75 -1.07 6.94
N ASN A 124 6.13 -0.58 7.99
CA ASN A 124 5.02 -1.22 8.69
C ASN A 124 3.78 -0.36 8.56
N VAL A 125 2.64 -0.98 8.37
CA VAL A 125 1.36 -0.29 8.36
C VAL A 125 0.35 -1.08 9.17
N LYS A 126 -0.41 -0.38 10.03
CA LYS A 126 -1.51 -0.91 10.82
C LYS A 126 -2.77 -0.11 10.51
N SER A 127 -3.79 -0.81 10.01
CA SER A 127 -5.10 -0.24 9.69
C SER A 127 -6.17 -1.31 9.89
N HIS A 128 -6.72 -1.37 11.10
CA HIS A 128 -7.86 -2.22 11.43
C HIS A 128 -9.16 -1.42 11.31
N PRO A 129 -10.24 -1.96 10.75
CA PRO A 129 -11.50 -1.23 10.49
C PRO A 129 -12.09 -0.54 11.73
N TYR A 130 -12.01 -1.20 12.87
CA TYR A 130 -12.63 -0.73 14.12
C TYR A 130 -11.69 0.05 15.04
N ASP A 131 -10.40 0.20 14.70
CA ASP A 131 -9.47 1.03 15.45
C ASP A 131 -9.72 2.51 15.11
N GLN A 132 -9.53 3.39 16.11
CA GLN A 132 -9.67 4.83 15.92
C GLN A 132 -8.48 5.45 15.20
N THR A 133 -7.35 4.73 15.21
CA THR A 133 -6.10 5.21 14.64
C THR A 133 -5.50 4.22 13.65
N ASP A 134 -4.89 4.75 12.58
CA ASP A 134 -3.99 4.02 11.71
C ASP A 134 -2.55 4.47 11.95
N LEU A 135 -1.58 3.58 11.68
CA LEU A 135 -0.15 3.84 11.87
C LEU A 135 0.61 3.46 10.61
N VAL A 136 1.54 4.32 10.18
CA VAL A 136 2.53 4.00 9.14
C VAL A 136 3.92 4.34 9.67
N GLU A 137 4.83 3.38 9.69
CA GLU A 137 6.21 3.51 10.13
C GLU A 137 7.17 3.19 8.99
N VAL A 138 8.22 3.98 8.79
CA VAL A 138 9.20 3.76 7.72
C VAL A 138 10.58 3.47 8.31
N LYS A 139 11.07 2.24 8.08
CA LYS A 139 12.42 1.83 8.47
C LYS A 139 13.45 2.28 7.45
N GLU A 140 13.18 2.06 6.17
CA GLU A 140 14.11 2.34 5.07
C GLU A 140 13.35 2.83 3.85
N GLY A 141 13.88 3.85 3.16
CA GLY A 141 13.31 4.39 1.94
C GLY A 141 12.30 5.50 2.18
N LYS A 142 11.31 5.60 1.31
CA LYS A 142 10.27 6.63 1.31
C LYS A 142 8.92 6.01 1.02
N VAL A 143 7.91 6.50 1.70
CA VAL A 143 6.51 6.11 1.56
C VAL A 143 5.68 7.33 1.20
N GLN A 144 4.84 7.21 0.18
CA GLN A 144 3.75 8.15 -0.05
C GLN A 144 2.48 7.53 0.53
N VAL A 145 1.78 8.30 1.36
CA VAL A 145 0.47 7.95 1.92
C VAL A 145 -0.55 8.88 1.31
N ASP A 146 -1.54 8.31 0.66
CA ASP A 146 -2.66 9.02 0.05
C ASP A 146 -3.90 8.76 0.90
N LEU A 147 -4.46 9.83 1.46
CA LEU A 147 -5.74 9.88 2.17
C LEU A 147 -6.80 10.56 1.29
N PRO A 148 -8.10 10.46 1.58
CA PRO A 148 -9.14 11.09 0.78
C PRO A 148 -8.93 12.60 0.56
N GLU A 149 -8.49 13.32 1.61
CA GLU A 149 -8.35 14.79 1.59
C GLU A 149 -6.88 15.26 1.68
N ALA A 150 -5.90 14.33 1.77
CA ALA A 150 -4.50 14.69 1.97
C ALA A 150 -3.53 13.69 1.35
N MET A 151 -2.35 14.16 0.97
CA MET A 151 -1.24 13.33 0.55
C MET A 151 0.00 13.73 1.35
N MET A 152 0.71 12.74 1.89
CA MET A 152 1.92 12.97 2.66
C MET A 152 3.05 12.05 2.24
N ARG A 153 4.29 12.48 2.51
CA ARG A 153 5.50 11.68 2.30
C ARG A 153 6.21 11.47 3.62
N ILE A 154 6.57 10.22 3.87
CA ILE A 154 7.23 9.76 5.08
C ILE A 154 8.56 9.14 4.67
N SER A 155 9.61 9.47 5.38
CA SER A 155 10.97 9.01 5.11
C SER A 155 11.46 8.09 6.23
N SER A 156 12.57 7.41 5.99
CA SER A 156 13.24 6.56 6.97
C SER A 156 13.37 7.24 8.35
N GLY A 157 13.01 6.52 9.41
CA GLY A 157 12.99 6.99 10.80
C GLY A 157 11.78 7.85 11.16
N GLU A 158 10.82 8.01 10.26
CA GLU A 158 9.58 8.73 10.53
C GLU A 158 8.40 7.76 10.64
N HIS A 159 7.39 8.15 11.42
CA HIS A 159 6.09 7.51 11.45
C HIS A 159 4.97 8.56 11.39
N VAL A 160 3.80 8.12 10.99
CA VAL A 160 2.58 8.91 11.04
C VAL A 160 1.48 8.14 11.74
N ILE A 161 0.77 8.81 12.64
CA ILE A 161 -0.46 8.33 13.27
C ILE A 161 -1.60 9.13 12.64
N ILE A 162 -2.59 8.44 12.12
CA ILE A 162 -3.77 9.01 11.49
C ILE A 162 -4.96 8.72 12.40
N ASN A 163 -5.64 9.74 12.87
CA ASN A 163 -6.86 9.63 13.67
C ASN A 163 -8.07 9.65 12.74
N LYS A 164 -8.79 8.53 12.66
CA LYS A 164 -9.94 8.34 11.76
C LYS A 164 -11.21 9.05 12.24
N ILE A 165 -11.25 9.47 13.51
CA ILE A 165 -12.44 10.17 14.07
C ILE A 165 -12.36 11.67 13.78
N SER A 166 -11.15 12.26 13.91
CA SER A 166 -10.93 13.69 13.73
C SER A 166 -10.34 14.07 12.37
N ASP A 167 -10.12 13.09 11.49
CA ASP A 167 -9.46 13.24 10.18
C ASP A 167 -8.13 14.02 10.27
N SER A 168 -7.41 13.82 11.39
CA SER A 168 -6.15 14.49 11.67
C SER A 168 -5.00 13.51 11.67
N TYR A 169 -3.78 14.00 11.46
CA TYR A 169 -2.59 13.18 11.52
C TYR A 169 -1.45 13.89 12.26
N SER A 170 -0.62 13.12 12.94
CA SER A 170 0.65 13.56 13.51
C SER A 170 1.80 12.81 12.85
N LYS A 171 2.85 13.55 12.48
CA LYS A 171 4.08 12.99 11.92
C LYS A 171 5.24 13.25 12.88
N GLU A 172 5.93 12.19 13.26
CA GLU A 172 7.02 12.25 14.24
C GLU A 172 8.23 11.45 13.74
N LYS A 173 9.41 11.74 14.30
CA LYS A 173 10.60 10.91 14.15
C LYS A 173 10.64 9.86 15.24
N ASP A 174 11.02 8.64 14.87
CA ASP A 174 11.04 7.51 15.78
C ASP A 174 12.44 6.93 15.99
N ILE A 175 12.58 6.21 17.10
CA ILE A 175 13.75 5.38 17.39
C ILE A 175 13.55 4.05 16.66
N MET A 176 14.41 3.73 15.70
CA MET A 176 14.34 2.56 14.81
C MET A 176 14.26 1.20 15.55
N GLU A 177 14.72 1.16 16.80
CA GLU A 177 14.64 -0.04 17.66
C GLU A 177 13.21 -0.49 17.96
N LYS A 178 12.23 0.40 17.78
CA LYS A 178 10.82 0.14 18.06
C LYS A 178 10.00 -0.17 16.80
N PHE A 179 10.63 -0.22 15.63
CA PHE A 179 9.97 -0.47 14.36
C PHE A 179 9.37 -1.88 14.32
N ALA A 180 8.08 -1.98 13.97
CA ALA A 180 7.34 -3.25 13.85
C ALA A 180 7.66 -4.22 15.00
N ILE A 181 7.67 -3.71 16.25
CA ILE A 181 8.12 -4.42 17.45
C ILE A 181 7.30 -5.70 17.71
N TRP A 182 6.09 -5.79 17.17
CA TRP A 182 5.26 -6.98 17.25
C TRP A 182 5.93 -8.24 16.66
N ARG A 183 6.83 -8.08 15.69
CA ARG A 183 7.61 -9.18 15.10
C ARG A 183 8.58 -9.84 16.11
N THR A 184 8.87 -9.16 17.20
CA THR A 184 9.75 -9.63 18.27
C THR A 184 9.02 -9.81 19.60
N GLY A 185 7.68 -9.93 19.56
CA GLY A 185 6.84 -10.15 20.74
C GLY A 185 6.66 -8.89 21.59
N GLY A 186 6.75 -7.70 21.02
CA GLY A 186 6.42 -6.45 21.69
C GLY A 186 5.14 -5.83 21.16
N ILE A 187 4.47 -4.99 21.96
CA ILE A 187 3.39 -4.12 21.53
C ILE A 187 3.77 -2.71 21.92
N ARG A 188 3.73 -1.78 20.97
CA ARG A 188 3.97 -0.36 21.24
C ARG A 188 2.67 0.41 21.15
N PHE A 189 2.44 1.22 22.17
CA PHE A 189 1.41 2.24 22.20
C PHE A 189 2.07 3.61 22.21
N ASN A 190 1.62 4.52 21.38
CA ASN A 190 2.08 5.92 21.32
C ASN A 190 0.87 6.82 21.23
N SER A 191 0.50 7.44 22.35
CA SER A 191 -0.73 8.23 22.48
C SER A 191 -1.95 7.50 21.91
N THR A 192 -2.00 6.17 22.15
CA THR A 192 -3.02 5.28 21.58
C THR A 192 -4.29 5.34 22.43
N PRO A 193 -5.47 5.55 21.86
CA PRO A 193 -6.73 5.49 22.57
C PRO A 193 -6.89 4.16 23.33
N ILE A 194 -7.38 4.20 24.57
CA ILE A 194 -7.53 3.00 25.39
C ILE A 194 -8.42 1.94 24.75
N GLN A 195 -9.36 2.35 23.91
CA GLN A 195 -10.20 1.45 23.10
C GLN A 195 -9.39 0.67 22.08
N ASP A 196 -8.41 1.31 21.41
CA ASP A 196 -7.54 0.64 20.46
C ASP A 196 -6.54 -0.27 21.17
N VAL A 197 -6.07 0.14 22.38
CA VAL A 197 -5.29 -0.75 23.26
C VAL A 197 -6.06 -2.02 23.61
N ALA A 198 -7.33 -1.89 24.00
CA ALA A 198 -8.18 -3.02 24.31
C ALA A 198 -8.34 -3.99 23.12
N LYS A 199 -8.63 -3.44 21.93
CA LYS A 199 -8.76 -4.24 20.71
C LYS A 199 -7.44 -4.95 20.32
N GLU A 200 -6.31 -4.31 20.54
CA GLU A 200 -5.01 -4.94 20.32
C GLU A 200 -4.79 -6.13 21.23
N LEU A 201 -5.11 -6.00 22.54
CA LEU A 201 -5.05 -7.11 23.48
C LEU A 201 -6.03 -8.22 23.12
N GLU A 202 -7.25 -7.88 22.69
CA GLU A 202 -8.23 -8.86 22.20
C GLU A 202 -7.70 -9.65 20.99
N ARG A 203 -7.03 -8.98 20.03
CA ARG A 203 -6.43 -9.62 18.85
C ARG A 203 -5.28 -10.56 19.19
N ILE A 204 -4.49 -10.22 20.21
CA ILE A 204 -3.32 -11.02 20.57
C ILE A 204 -3.70 -12.20 21.48
N TYR A 205 -4.54 -11.96 22.47
CA TYR A 205 -4.82 -12.95 23.51
C TYR A 205 -6.15 -13.69 23.33
N HIS A 206 -6.88 -13.44 22.25
CA HIS A 206 -8.21 -14.02 21.99
C HIS A 206 -9.13 -13.86 23.19
N CYS A 207 -9.17 -12.71 23.81
CA CYS A 207 -9.97 -12.36 24.98
C CYS A 207 -10.95 -11.24 24.62
N LYS A 208 -11.86 -10.93 25.54
CA LYS A 208 -12.73 -9.76 25.46
C LYS A 208 -12.42 -8.80 26.59
N VAL A 209 -12.07 -7.56 26.25
CA VAL A 209 -11.84 -6.50 27.24
C VAL A 209 -13.16 -5.78 27.50
N ILE A 210 -13.56 -5.71 28.77
CA ILE A 210 -14.78 -5.04 29.19
C ILE A 210 -14.43 -3.84 30.05
N PHE A 211 -14.88 -2.67 29.62
CA PHE A 211 -14.78 -1.45 30.39
C PHE A 211 -15.92 -1.37 31.39
N SER A 212 -15.60 -1.15 32.69
CA SER A 212 -16.59 -1.02 33.76
C SER A 212 -16.69 0.45 34.20
N GLY A 213 -17.90 1.00 34.24
CA GLY A 213 -18.19 2.36 34.71
C GLY A 213 -18.97 3.20 33.71
N ASN A 214 -19.43 4.38 34.14
CA ASN A 214 -20.31 5.26 33.38
C ASN A 214 -19.58 6.48 32.77
N LYS A 215 -18.23 6.54 32.83
CA LYS A 215 -17.46 7.65 32.28
C LYS A 215 -16.87 7.28 30.91
N PRO A 216 -16.81 8.22 29.96
CA PRO A 216 -16.08 8.00 28.73
C PRO A 216 -14.59 7.77 29.04
N TYR A 217 -13.99 6.81 28.34
CA TYR A 217 -12.57 6.49 28.48
C TYR A 217 -11.79 7.22 27.37
N ASP A 218 -11.42 8.46 27.65
CA ASP A 218 -10.67 9.31 26.69
C ASP A 218 -9.14 9.25 26.92
N ASN A 219 -8.67 8.24 27.64
CA ASN A 219 -7.28 8.11 28.01
C ASN A 219 -6.45 7.65 26.81
N LEU A 220 -5.30 8.31 26.64
CA LEU A 220 -4.26 7.91 25.70
C LEU A 220 -3.17 7.14 26.45
N ILE A 221 -2.74 6.04 25.90
CA ILE A 221 -1.71 5.16 26.46
C ILE A 221 -0.44 5.27 25.65
N THR A 222 0.69 5.47 26.36
CA THR A 222 2.02 5.42 25.77
C THR A 222 2.89 4.44 26.54
N GLY A 223 3.50 3.49 25.87
CA GLY A 223 4.34 2.48 26.48
C GLY A 223 4.64 1.29 25.57
N ILE A 224 5.42 0.36 26.09
CA ILE A 224 5.74 -0.91 25.45
C ILE A 224 5.35 -2.05 26.38
N LEU A 225 4.57 -2.99 25.89
CA LEU A 225 4.32 -4.27 26.52
C LEU A 225 5.13 -5.36 25.83
N LYS A 226 5.68 -6.30 26.62
CA LYS A 226 6.23 -7.55 26.11
C LYS A 226 5.15 -8.62 26.19
N VAL A 227 4.88 -9.26 25.07
CA VAL A 227 3.98 -10.42 25.03
C VAL A 227 4.75 -11.60 25.61
N LEU A 228 4.25 -12.15 26.72
CA LEU A 228 4.77 -13.39 27.30
C LEU A 228 4.03 -14.55 26.61
N HIS A 229 4.76 -15.39 25.95
CA HIS A 229 4.27 -16.64 25.34
C HIS A 229 4.30 -17.76 26.36
#